data_0c043caf9f514fb50abe49220393ace5
#
_entry.id   0c043caf9f514fb50abe49220393ace5
#
_cell.length_a   1.000
_cell.length_b   1.000
_cell.length_c   1.000
_cell.angle_alpha   90.00
_cell.angle_beta   90.00
_cell.angle_gamma   90.00
#
_symmetry.space_group_name_H-M   'P 1'
#
loop_
_entity.id
_entity.type
_entity.pdbx_description
1 polymer ?
#
loop_
_entity_poly.entity_id
_entity_poly.type
_entity_poly.pdbx_seq_one_letter_code
_entity_poly.pdbx_strand_id
1 'polypeptide(L)'
;MYKRQRLTFLGADHEVTGSCHYLQACGKNILVDCGMEQGNDVYENQELPIPAADVDYLLLTHAHIDHSGLIPLLYAKGFRGRIFTTNATKQLCDIMLRDSAHIQMFEAEWRNRKAERSATLKKFVPLYDMEDAQNVMRQFEGYDYGCIIEICDGINIRFTDAGHLLGSASIEVWVEENGVSKKFVFSGDIGNVNKPLIKDPAYIKDADIVVMESTYGDRSHGGTPDYVGELKQIFKRTFARGGNVVIPSFAVGRTQELLYFIRKIKEDNEKDNYLPEFDVYLSLIHI
;
A
#
# COMPACT_ATOMS: atom_id res chain seq x y z
N MET A 1 -23.41 25.14 17.77
CA MET A 1 -21.98 24.94 17.53
C MET A 1 -21.85 24.28 16.14
N TYR A 2 -21.40 25.02 15.14
CA TYR A 2 -21.29 24.48 13.79
C TYR A 2 -20.20 23.40 13.81
N LYS A 3 -20.55 22.13 13.57
CA LYS A 3 -19.58 21.08 13.31
C LYS A 3 -18.93 21.43 11.97
N ARG A 4 -17.66 21.80 11.99
CA ARG A 4 -16.84 22.02 10.78
C ARG A 4 -16.18 20.72 10.41
N GLN A 5 -15.98 20.46 9.13
CA GLN A 5 -15.12 19.36 8.69
C GLN A 5 -13.74 19.55 9.33
N ARG A 6 -13.15 18.46 9.76
CA ARG A 6 -11.80 18.44 10.34
C ARG A 6 -10.97 17.33 9.71
N LEU A 7 -9.82 17.69 9.21
CA LEU A 7 -8.81 16.75 8.74
C LEU A 7 -7.62 16.77 9.71
N THR A 8 -7.17 15.59 10.12
CA THR A 8 -6.01 15.40 11.00
C THR A 8 -5.09 14.38 10.35
N PHE A 9 -3.81 14.69 10.25
CA PHE A 9 -2.77 13.78 9.80
C PHE A 9 -2.29 12.99 11.02
N LEU A 10 -2.35 11.65 10.94
CA LEU A 10 -1.97 10.76 12.03
C LEU A 10 -0.67 10.04 11.76
N GLY A 11 -0.30 9.89 10.48
CA GLY A 11 0.90 9.23 10.06
C GLY A 11 1.35 9.66 8.66
N ALA A 12 2.55 9.24 8.28
CA ALA A 12 3.27 9.69 7.10
C ALA A 12 3.38 11.24 7.02
N ASP A 13 3.46 11.89 8.19
CA ASP A 13 3.67 13.33 8.35
C ASP A 13 5.14 13.56 8.69
N HIS A 14 5.91 14.09 7.75
CA HIS A 14 7.37 14.17 7.72
C HIS A 14 8.12 12.83 7.51
N GLU A 15 7.40 11.73 7.29
CA GLU A 15 7.95 10.39 7.04
C GLU A 15 7.28 9.77 5.82
N VAL A 16 7.86 8.66 5.31
CA VAL A 16 7.37 8.00 4.09
C VAL A 16 6.30 6.96 4.40
N THR A 17 6.45 6.22 5.50
CA THR A 17 5.62 5.06 5.82
C THR A 17 4.55 5.38 6.87
N GLY A 18 3.54 4.52 7.00
CA GLY A 18 2.50 4.66 8.01
C GLY A 18 1.37 5.60 7.65
N SER A 19 0.99 5.70 6.36
CA SER A 19 -0.10 6.59 5.91
C SER A 19 -1.38 6.39 6.68
N CYS A 20 -1.85 7.45 7.34
CA CYS A 20 -3.11 7.46 8.08
C CYS A 20 -3.64 8.89 8.24
N HIS A 21 -4.82 9.16 7.69
CA HIS A 21 -5.46 10.47 7.80
C HIS A 21 -6.87 10.30 8.39
N TYR A 22 -7.24 11.21 9.28
CA TYR A 22 -8.54 11.19 9.95
C TYR A 22 -9.39 12.37 9.52
N LEU A 23 -10.51 12.10 8.84
CA LEU A 23 -11.48 13.08 8.37
C LEU A 23 -12.78 12.97 9.18
N GLN A 24 -13.19 14.06 9.80
CA GLN A 24 -14.50 14.21 10.41
C GLN A 24 -15.40 15.06 9.52
N ALA A 25 -16.50 14.50 9.04
CA ALA A 25 -17.46 15.18 8.16
C ALA A 25 -18.86 14.56 8.30
N CYS A 26 -19.91 15.34 8.17
CA CYS A 26 -21.32 14.89 8.26
C CYS A 26 -21.60 14.03 9.50
N GLY A 27 -20.92 14.32 10.61
CA GLY A 27 -21.04 13.54 11.84
C GLY A 27 -20.40 12.16 11.81
N LYS A 28 -19.61 11.84 10.78
CA LYS A 28 -18.90 10.58 10.56
C LYS A 28 -17.42 10.71 10.85
N ASN A 29 -16.84 9.63 11.33
CA ASN A 29 -15.41 9.43 11.57
C ASN A 29 -14.86 8.55 10.46
N ILE A 30 -14.01 9.10 9.60
CA ILE A 30 -13.50 8.44 8.39
C ILE A 30 -11.98 8.38 8.47
N LEU A 31 -11.41 7.20 8.29
CA LEU A 31 -9.98 7.06 8.04
C LEU A 31 -9.72 6.98 6.53
N VAL A 32 -8.65 7.60 6.09
CA VAL A 32 -8.06 7.37 4.78
C VAL A 32 -6.70 6.75 5.01
N ASP A 33 -6.56 5.51 4.58
CA ASP A 33 -5.49 4.58 4.90
C ASP A 33 -5.37 4.27 6.41
N CYS A 34 -4.68 3.20 6.73
CA CYS A 34 -4.35 2.76 8.09
C CYS A 34 -3.06 1.94 8.02
N GLY A 35 -1.97 2.63 7.76
CA GLY A 35 -0.68 2.08 7.40
C GLY A 35 0.18 1.73 8.61
N MET A 36 1.07 0.76 8.39
CA MET A 36 2.09 0.36 9.34
C MET A 36 3.39 1.10 9.04
N GLU A 37 4.01 1.65 10.06
CA GLU A 37 5.37 2.19 9.95
C GLU A 37 6.37 1.08 9.63
N GLN A 38 7.33 1.38 8.78
CA GLN A 38 8.36 0.44 8.36
C GLN A 38 9.74 1.10 8.40
N GLY A 39 10.73 0.38 8.91
CA GLY A 39 12.08 0.87 8.99
C GLY A 39 12.41 1.57 10.32
N ASN A 40 13.35 2.50 10.25
CA ASN A 40 13.80 3.29 11.41
C ASN A 40 13.29 4.73 11.27
N ASP A 41 11.98 4.89 11.25
CA ASP A 41 11.36 6.21 11.19
C ASP A 41 11.67 7.00 12.48
N VAL A 42 11.90 8.29 12.34
CA VAL A 42 12.22 9.20 13.46
C VAL A 42 10.94 9.72 14.11
N TYR A 43 9.88 9.83 13.31
CA TYR A 43 8.57 10.29 13.76
C TYR A 43 7.63 9.11 13.86
N GLU A 44 7.02 8.93 15.03
CA GLU A 44 6.03 7.89 15.24
C GLU A 44 4.62 8.38 14.86
N ASN A 45 3.83 7.48 14.31
CA ASN A 45 2.42 7.75 14.02
C ASN A 45 1.68 8.14 15.31
N GLN A 46 0.80 9.12 15.19
CA GLN A 46 -0.06 9.53 16.31
C GLN A 46 -1.13 8.46 16.57
N GLU A 47 -1.43 8.27 17.84
CA GLU A 47 -2.56 7.44 18.22
C GLU A 47 -3.89 8.00 17.67
N LEU A 48 -4.79 7.09 17.31
CA LEU A 48 -6.12 7.47 16.88
C LEU A 48 -6.81 8.28 18.00
N PRO A 49 -7.31 9.50 17.72
CA PRO A 49 -7.90 10.38 18.76
C PRO A 49 -9.28 9.93 19.27
N ILE A 50 -9.77 8.81 18.75
CA ILE A 50 -11.06 8.19 19.13
C ILE A 50 -10.86 6.68 19.26
N PRO A 51 -11.73 5.97 20.00
CA PRO A 51 -11.74 4.51 19.99
C PRO A 51 -11.93 3.96 18.57
N ALA A 52 -11.26 2.85 18.25
CA ALA A 52 -11.40 2.20 16.95
C ALA A 52 -12.88 1.81 16.64
N ALA A 53 -13.65 1.50 17.67
CA ALA A 53 -15.08 1.19 17.54
C ALA A 53 -15.94 2.37 17.06
N ASP A 54 -15.45 3.60 17.20
CA ASP A 54 -16.15 4.83 16.79
C ASP A 54 -15.80 5.27 15.37
N VAL A 55 -14.92 4.56 14.69
CA VAL A 55 -14.62 4.78 13.26
C VAL A 55 -15.76 4.19 12.42
N ASP A 56 -16.43 5.05 11.64
CA ASP A 56 -17.53 4.63 10.77
C ASP A 56 -17.05 3.98 9.48
N TYR A 57 -16.04 4.58 8.83
CA TYR A 57 -15.56 4.19 7.50
C TYR A 57 -14.04 4.26 7.40
N LEU A 58 -13.48 3.37 6.58
CA LEU A 58 -12.10 3.43 6.13
C LEU A 58 -12.09 3.44 4.61
N LEU A 59 -11.39 4.39 4.03
CA LEU A 59 -11.14 4.51 2.60
C LEU A 59 -9.69 4.11 2.34
N LEU A 60 -9.47 3.06 1.56
CA LEU A 60 -8.13 2.52 1.34
C LEU A 60 -7.65 2.83 -0.09
N THR A 61 -6.52 3.50 -0.20
CA THR A 61 -5.92 3.88 -1.48
C THR A 61 -5.34 2.69 -2.23
N HIS A 62 -4.55 1.86 -1.56
CA HIS A 62 -3.93 0.67 -2.14
C HIS A 62 -3.44 -0.32 -1.06
N ALA A 63 -2.93 -1.48 -1.50
CA ALA A 63 -2.68 -2.61 -0.62
C ALA A 63 -1.30 -2.65 0.04
N HIS A 64 -0.37 -1.73 -0.21
CA HIS A 64 0.92 -1.73 0.48
C HIS A 64 0.76 -1.64 1.99
N ILE A 65 1.66 -2.26 2.73
CA ILE A 65 1.55 -2.42 4.19
C ILE A 65 1.66 -1.08 4.92
N ASP A 66 2.40 -0.13 4.39
CA ASP A 66 2.48 1.24 4.91
C ASP A 66 1.21 2.08 4.66
N HIS A 67 0.19 1.53 3.96
CA HIS A 67 -1.15 2.08 3.80
C HIS A 67 -2.26 1.20 4.39
N SER A 68 -2.06 -0.10 4.50
CA SER A 68 -3.08 -1.07 4.92
C SER A 68 -2.73 -1.87 6.18
N GLY A 69 -1.47 -1.88 6.57
CA GLY A 69 -0.91 -2.87 7.49
C GLY A 69 -1.46 -2.85 8.92
N LEU A 70 -2.07 -1.75 9.38
CA LEU A 70 -2.71 -1.68 10.70
C LEU A 70 -4.22 -1.91 10.67
N ILE A 71 -4.81 -2.22 9.51
CA ILE A 71 -6.24 -2.53 9.40
C ILE A 71 -6.65 -3.72 10.28
N PRO A 72 -5.90 -4.85 10.35
CA PRO A 72 -6.23 -5.94 11.26
C PRO A 72 -6.13 -5.52 12.74
N LEU A 73 -5.17 -4.68 13.11
CA LEU A 73 -5.06 -4.14 14.46
C LEU A 73 -6.25 -3.25 14.80
N LEU A 74 -6.69 -2.41 13.85
CA LEU A 74 -7.89 -1.58 14.02
C LEU A 74 -9.12 -2.45 14.29
N TYR A 75 -9.25 -3.60 13.56
CA TYR A 75 -10.29 -4.59 13.79
C TYR A 75 -10.19 -5.22 15.17
N ALA A 76 -9.00 -5.68 15.59
CA ALA A 76 -8.75 -6.23 16.91
C ALA A 76 -9.11 -5.25 18.04
N LYS A 77 -8.91 -3.95 17.81
CA LYS A 77 -9.28 -2.85 18.72
C LYS A 77 -10.78 -2.47 18.67
N GLY A 78 -11.62 -3.18 17.92
CA GLY A 78 -13.09 -3.03 17.93
C GLY A 78 -13.69 -2.33 16.72
N PHE A 79 -12.93 -1.95 15.70
CA PHE A 79 -13.48 -1.42 14.45
C PHE A 79 -14.44 -2.42 13.80
N ARG A 80 -15.62 -1.95 13.39
CA ARG A 80 -16.66 -2.74 12.71
C ARG A 80 -17.31 -1.97 11.57
N GLY A 81 -16.72 -0.83 11.17
CA GLY A 81 -17.16 -0.04 10.04
C GLY A 81 -16.88 -0.70 8.69
N ARG A 82 -17.27 -0.04 7.61
CA ARG A 82 -17.05 -0.51 6.22
C ARG A 82 -15.72 0.00 5.71
N ILE A 83 -15.03 -0.83 4.93
CA ILE A 83 -13.77 -0.50 4.26
C ILE A 83 -14.02 -0.42 2.76
N PHE A 84 -13.89 0.77 2.20
CA PHE A 84 -14.07 1.03 0.78
C PHE A 84 -12.73 1.05 0.06
N THR A 85 -12.63 0.33 -1.03
CA THR A 85 -11.42 0.28 -1.85
C THR A 85 -11.74 -0.20 -3.27
N THR A 86 -10.74 -0.37 -4.14
CA THR A 86 -10.95 -1.00 -5.44
C THR A 86 -11.04 -2.53 -5.33
N ASN A 87 -11.67 -3.18 -6.31
CA ASN A 87 -11.77 -4.64 -6.36
C ASN A 87 -10.40 -5.33 -6.30
N ALA A 88 -9.41 -4.81 -7.01
CA ALA A 88 -8.07 -5.40 -7.03
C ALA A 88 -7.31 -5.16 -5.71
N THR A 89 -7.42 -3.98 -5.12
CA THR A 89 -6.84 -3.69 -3.79
C THR A 89 -7.42 -4.61 -2.72
N LYS A 90 -8.74 -4.84 -2.73
CA LYS A 90 -9.38 -5.81 -1.81
C LYS A 90 -8.77 -7.21 -1.93
N GLN A 91 -8.56 -7.71 -3.16
CA GLN A 91 -7.98 -9.03 -3.40
C GLN A 91 -6.51 -9.09 -2.95
N LEU A 92 -5.73 -8.04 -3.21
CA LEU A 92 -4.34 -7.96 -2.75
C LEU A 92 -4.26 -7.88 -1.22
N CYS A 93 -5.12 -7.12 -0.56
CA CYS A 93 -5.17 -7.02 0.90
C CYS A 93 -5.43 -8.38 1.56
N ASP A 94 -6.29 -9.22 0.97
CA ASP A 94 -6.53 -10.57 1.51
C ASP A 94 -5.24 -11.42 1.55
N ILE A 95 -4.35 -11.24 0.58
CA ILE A 95 -3.04 -11.90 0.56
C ILE A 95 -2.06 -11.21 1.50
N MET A 96 -1.89 -9.89 1.36
CA MET A 96 -0.83 -9.16 2.04
C MET A 96 -1.05 -9.03 3.55
N LEU A 97 -2.29 -8.85 4.01
CA LEU A 97 -2.56 -8.76 5.45
C LEU A 97 -2.38 -10.10 6.16
N ARG A 98 -2.71 -11.21 5.51
CA ARG A 98 -2.42 -12.55 6.03
C ARG A 98 -0.92 -12.84 6.06
N ASP A 99 -0.20 -12.45 5.02
CA ASP A 99 1.26 -12.60 4.97
C ASP A 99 1.92 -11.77 6.09
N SER A 100 1.50 -10.52 6.27
CA SER A 100 1.97 -9.67 7.36
C SER A 100 1.69 -10.28 8.75
N ALA A 101 0.50 -10.84 8.97
CA ALA A 101 0.17 -11.54 10.22
C ALA A 101 1.09 -12.74 10.44
N HIS A 102 1.32 -13.54 9.39
CA HIS A 102 2.20 -14.71 9.45
C HIS A 102 3.64 -14.31 9.82
N ILE A 103 4.17 -13.28 9.17
CA ILE A 103 5.52 -12.76 9.45
C ILE A 103 5.64 -12.30 10.91
N GLN A 104 4.70 -11.49 11.39
CA GLN A 104 4.72 -11.00 12.78
C GLN A 104 4.63 -12.13 13.80
N MET A 105 3.77 -13.14 13.56
CA MET A 105 3.64 -14.31 14.43
C MET A 105 4.94 -15.14 14.44
N PHE A 106 5.54 -15.38 13.26
CA PHE A 106 6.81 -16.11 13.14
C PHE A 106 7.96 -15.36 13.83
N GLU A 107 8.06 -14.05 13.64
CA GLU A 107 9.05 -13.22 14.34
C GLU A 107 8.85 -13.25 15.86
N ALA A 108 7.60 -13.17 16.32
CA ALA A 108 7.27 -13.24 17.73
C ALA A 108 7.73 -14.57 18.34
N GLU A 109 7.45 -15.69 17.67
CA GLU A 109 7.90 -17.02 18.11
C GLU A 109 9.43 -17.11 18.13
N TRP A 110 10.10 -16.63 17.08
CA TRP A 110 11.56 -16.68 16.99
C TRP A 110 12.21 -15.84 18.09
N ARG A 111 11.74 -14.62 18.30
CA ARG A 111 12.23 -13.72 19.37
C ARG A 111 11.97 -14.32 20.74
N ASN A 112 10.82 -14.92 20.99
CA ASN A 112 10.47 -15.53 22.25
C ASN A 112 11.33 -16.77 22.56
N ARG A 113 11.58 -17.63 21.55
CA ARG A 113 12.53 -18.77 21.70
C ARG A 113 13.95 -18.30 22.03
N LYS A 114 14.37 -17.15 21.48
CA LYS A 114 15.66 -16.55 21.82
C LYS A 114 15.66 -15.95 23.23
N ALA A 115 14.55 -15.35 23.64
CA ALA A 115 14.35 -14.77 24.96
C ALA A 115 14.37 -15.80 26.09
N GLU A 116 13.77 -16.98 25.87
CA GLU A 116 13.78 -18.10 26.84
C GLU A 116 15.19 -18.58 27.18
N ARG A 117 16.14 -18.42 26.25
CA ARG A 117 17.57 -18.72 26.47
C ARG A 117 18.33 -17.63 27.22
N SER A 118 17.72 -16.46 27.41
CA SER A 118 18.30 -15.27 28.03
C SER A 118 17.30 -14.75 29.05
N ALA A 119 17.50 -15.03 30.34
CA ALA A 119 16.59 -14.78 31.46
C ALA A 119 16.08 -13.32 31.66
N THR A 120 16.28 -12.43 30.70
CA THR A 120 16.08 -10.97 30.83
C THR A 120 15.17 -10.31 29.80
N LEU A 121 14.64 -11.02 28.81
CA LEU A 121 13.85 -10.38 27.71
C LEU A 121 12.34 -10.49 27.94
N LYS A 122 11.63 -9.37 27.76
CA LYS A 122 10.17 -9.33 27.72
C LYS A 122 9.66 -10.20 26.57
N LYS A 123 8.52 -10.88 26.77
CA LYS A 123 7.84 -11.66 25.74
C LYS A 123 7.33 -10.71 24.64
N PHE A 124 7.66 -11.04 23.40
CA PHE A 124 7.20 -10.32 22.22
C PHE A 124 5.82 -10.83 21.82
N VAL A 125 4.89 -9.91 21.52
CA VAL A 125 3.53 -10.23 21.09
C VAL A 125 3.32 -9.57 19.73
N PRO A 126 2.79 -10.27 18.70
CA PRO A 126 2.47 -9.65 17.42
C PRO A 126 1.39 -8.57 17.62
N LEU A 127 1.34 -7.59 16.74
CA LEU A 127 0.34 -6.52 16.78
C LEU A 127 -1.09 -7.05 16.56
N TYR A 128 -1.22 -8.06 15.72
CA TYR A 128 -2.45 -8.80 15.42
C TYR A 128 -2.10 -10.20 14.95
N ASP A 129 -3.07 -11.08 14.90
CA ASP A 129 -2.88 -12.46 14.48
C ASP A 129 -3.57 -12.76 13.12
N MET A 130 -3.48 -14.02 12.70
CA MET A 130 -4.08 -14.52 11.46
C MET A 130 -5.60 -14.41 11.47
N GLU A 131 -6.25 -14.59 12.62
CA GLU A 131 -7.70 -14.51 12.75
C GLU A 131 -8.19 -13.08 12.55
N ASP A 132 -7.50 -12.11 13.10
CA ASP A 132 -7.78 -10.68 12.90
C ASP A 132 -7.67 -10.30 11.42
N ALA A 133 -6.59 -10.73 10.75
CA ALA A 133 -6.37 -10.47 9.33
C ALA A 133 -7.42 -11.12 8.42
N GLN A 134 -7.91 -12.31 8.76
CA GLN A 134 -8.97 -12.99 8.02
C GLN A 134 -10.34 -12.37 8.26
N ASN A 135 -10.67 -12.05 9.51
CA ASN A 135 -11.99 -11.57 9.87
C ASN A 135 -12.26 -10.15 9.37
N VAL A 136 -11.25 -9.27 9.36
CA VAL A 136 -11.41 -7.91 8.85
C VAL A 136 -11.78 -7.87 7.36
N MET A 137 -11.43 -8.87 6.59
CA MET A 137 -11.77 -8.95 5.16
C MET A 137 -13.29 -8.96 4.88
N ARG A 138 -14.11 -9.30 5.87
CA ARG A 138 -15.58 -9.23 5.77
C ARG A 138 -16.12 -7.80 5.69
N GLN A 139 -15.32 -6.82 6.09
CA GLN A 139 -15.68 -5.39 6.07
C GLN A 139 -15.27 -4.70 4.77
N PHE A 140 -14.44 -5.37 3.95
CA PHE A 140 -13.97 -4.82 2.69
C PHE A 140 -15.04 -4.86 1.60
N GLU A 141 -15.27 -3.72 0.99
CA GLU A 141 -16.13 -3.54 -0.17
C GLU A 141 -15.30 -3.02 -1.34
N GLY A 142 -15.27 -3.79 -2.43
CA GLY A 142 -14.51 -3.47 -3.64
C GLY A 142 -15.38 -2.81 -4.69
N TYR A 143 -14.84 -1.79 -5.34
CA TYR A 143 -15.51 -1.02 -6.38
C TYR A 143 -14.62 -0.86 -7.62
N ASP A 144 -15.23 -0.57 -8.74
CA ASP A 144 -14.51 -0.25 -9.98
C ASP A 144 -14.12 1.23 -10.00
N TYR A 145 -13.06 1.56 -10.75
CA TYR A 145 -12.65 2.94 -10.96
C TYR A 145 -13.75 3.77 -11.61
N GLY A 146 -13.82 5.03 -11.25
CA GLY A 146 -14.73 6.02 -11.83
C GLY A 146 -16.16 5.97 -11.30
N CYS A 147 -16.56 4.95 -10.55
CA CYS A 147 -17.88 4.86 -9.94
C CYS A 147 -18.01 5.88 -8.80
N ILE A 148 -19.10 6.64 -8.77
CA ILE A 148 -19.47 7.48 -7.62
C ILE A 148 -20.25 6.61 -6.65
N ILE A 149 -19.81 6.59 -5.39
CA ILE A 149 -20.34 5.77 -4.32
C ILE A 149 -20.80 6.70 -3.20
N GLU A 150 -22.08 6.69 -2.89
CA GLU A 150 -22.62 7.33 -1.69
C GLU A 150 -22.35 6.41 -0.49
N ILE A 151 -21.48 6.86 0.44
CA ILE A 151 -21.15 6.09 1.63
C ILE A 151 -22.09 6.40 2.80
N CYS A 152 -22.61 7.62 2.85
CA CYS A 152 -23.70 8.07 3.70
C CYS A 152 -24.25 9.39 3.16
N ASP A 153 -25.35 9.87 3.76
CA ASP A 153 -25.91 11.17 3.43
C ASP A 153 -24.87 12.29 3.54
N GLY A 154 -24.71 13.04 2.44
CA GLY A 154 -23.75 14.13 2.30
C GLY A 154 -22.32 13.71 2.02
N ILE A 155 -21.99 12.41 1.87
CA ILE A 155 -20.63 11.98 1.51
C ILE A 155 -20.63 11.01 0.36
N ASN A 156 -20.01 11.42 -0.74
CA ASN A 156 -19.75 10.60 -1.91
C ASN A 156 -18.25 10.40 -2.11
N ILE A 157 -17.86 9.25 -2.65
CA ILE A 157 -16.46 8.95 -2.96
C ILE A 157 -16.32 8.42 -4.39
N ARG A 158 -15.10 8.52 -4.93
CA ARG A 158 -14.71 7.91 -6.20
C ARG A 158 -13.25 7.47 -6.14
N PHE A 159 -12.96 6.31 -6.70
CA PHE A 159 -11.60 5.82 -6.89
C PHE A 159 -11.13 6.15 -8.31
N THR A 160 -9.98 6.81 -8.44
CA THR A 160 -9.35 7.18 -9.71
C THR A 160 -7.99 6.51 -9.79
N ASP A 161 -7.67 5.84 -10.90
CA ASP A 161 -6.45 5.03 -11.05
C ASP A 161 -5.19 5.88 -10.78
N ALA A 162 -4.42 5.50 -9.77
CA ALA A 162 -3.18 6.17 -9.39
C ALA A 162 -1.94 5.65 -10.12
N GLY A 163 -2.05 4.57 -10.91
CA GLY A 163 -0.95 4.03 -11.73
C GLY A 163 0.27 3.53 -10.95
N HIS A 164 0.13 3.30 -9.63
CA HIS A 164 1.23 2.92 -8.74
C HIS A 164 1.35 1.40 -8.60
N LEU A 165 0.26 0.76 -8.23
CA LEU A 165 0.13 -0.68 -8.01
C LEU A 165 -1.18 -1.17 -8.65
N LEU A 166 -1.32 -2.49 -8.84
CA LEU A 166 -2.59 -3.09 -9.26
C LEU A 166 -3.69 -2.73 -8.26
N GLY A 167 -4.69 -2.00 -8.73
CA GLY A 167 -5.80 -1.53 -7.90
C GLY A 167 -5.56 -0.23 -7.16
N SER A 168 -4.36 0.36 -7.21
CA SER A 168 -4.07 1.63 -6.53
C SER A 168 -4.97 2.75 -7.01
N ALA A 169 -5.43 3.59 -6.10
CA ALA A 169 -6.32 4.69 -6.42
C ALA A 169 -6.00 5.96 -5.64
N SER A 170 -6.12 7.09 -6.31
CA SER A 170 -6.40 8.34 -5.64
C SER A 170 -7.88 8.39 -5.30
N ILE A 171 -8.21 8.89 -4.11
CA ILE A 171 -9.58 8.91 -3.59
C ILE A 171 -10.10 10.34 -3.62
N GLU A 172 -11.22 10.53 -4.33
CA GLU A 172 -11.98 11.78 -4.31
C GLU A 172 -13.12 11.63 -3.32
N VAL A 173 -13.27 12.60 -2.41
CA VAL A 173 -14.31 12.63 -1.38
C VAL A 173 -15.06 13.95 -1.48
N TRP A 174 -16.33 13.89 -1.85
CA TRP A 174 -17.23 15.04 -1.81
C TRP A 174 -17.99 15.04 -0.49
N VAL A 175 -17.92 16.14 0.20
CA VAL A 175 -18.61 16.36 1.46
C VAL A 175 -19.58 17.52 1.29
N GLU A 176 -20.86 17.29 1.52
CA GLU A 176 -21.89 18.32 1.55
C GLU A 176 -22.47 18.42 2.95
N GLU A 177 -22.20 19.50 3.66
CA GLU A 177 -22.63 19.71 5.03
C GLU A 177 -23.02 21.17 5.24
N ASN A 178 -24.23 21.40 5.80
CA ASN A 178 -24.77 22.73 6.10
C ASN A 178 -24.80 23.68 4.87
N GLY A 179 -25.09 23.15 3.67
CA GLY A 179 -25.14 23.92 2.43
C GLY A 179 -23.77 24.29 1.87
N VAL A 180 -22.70 23.72 2.40
CA VAL A 180 -21.33 23.88 1.87
C VAL A 180 -20.86 22.55 1.31
N SER A 181 -20.48 22.56 0.04
CA SER A 181 -19.85 21.42 -0.62
C SER A 181 -18.33 21.61 -0.70
N LYS A 182 -17.58 20.59 -0.37
CA LYS A 182 -16.11 20.53 -0.45
C LYS A 182 -15.65 19.23 -1.06
N LYS A 183 -14.67 19.30 -1.95
CA LYS A 183 -14.02 18.17 -2.58
C LYS A 183 -12.61 17.99 -2.01
N PHE A 184 -12.39 16.88 -1.35
CA PHE A 184 -11.07 16.43 -0.91
C PHE A 184 -10.51 15.42 -1.93
N VAL A 185 -9.21 15.44 -2.12
CA VAL A 185 -8.48 14.45 -2.90
C VAL A 185 -7.33 13.92 -2.06
N PHE A 186 -7.28 12.61 -1.88
CA PHE A 186 -6.16 11.91 -1.26
C PHE A 186 -5.44 11.13 -2.37
N SER A 187 -4.19 11.46 -2.63
CA SER A 187 -3.47 10.87 -3.77
C SER A 187 -3.20 9.39 -3.60
N GLY A 188 -3.01 8.91 -2.36
CA GLY A 188 -2.25 7.70 -2.14
C GLY A 188 -0.87 7.85 -2.77
N ASP A 189 -0.24 6.75 -3.12
CA ASP A 189 0.99 6.75 -3.90
C ASP A 189 0.70 6.89 -5.39
N ILE A 190 1.40 7.78 -6.07
CA ILE A 190 1.24 8.05 -7.50
C ILE A 190 2.31 7.31 -8.29
N GLY A 191 1.89 6.56 -9.29
CA GLY A 191 2.80 5.83 -10.17
C GLY A 191 3.42 6.68 -11.27
N ASN A 192 4.45 6.12 -11.90
CA ASN A 192 5.03 6.70 -13.11
C ASN A 192 4.24 6.31 -14.36
N VAL A 193 4.36 7.13 -15.40
CA VAL A 193 3.81 6.86 -16.74
C VAL A 193 4.61 5.77 -17.48
N ASN A 194 3.96 5.14 -18.47
CA ASN A 194 4.57 4.14 -19.36
C ASN A 194 5.09 2.88 -18.63
N LYS A 195 4.48 2.49 -17.51
CA LYS A 195 4.78 1.20 -16.87
C LYS A 195 4.21 0.03 -17.69
N PRO A 196 4.88 -1.14 -17.73
CA PRO A 196 4.48 -2.22 -18.64
C PRO A 196 3.21 -2.99 -18.22
N LEU A 197 2.85 -3.01 -16.96
CA LEU A 197 1.81 -3.89 -16.43
C LEU A 197 0.56 -3.17 -15.90
N ILE A 198 0.67 -1.87 -15.67
CA ILE A 198 -0.40 -1.04 -15.10
C ILE A 198 -0.61 0.18 -15.98
N LYS A 199 -1.80 0.77 -15.88
CA LYS A 199 -2.14 1.98 -16.61
C LYS A 199 -1.40 3.19 -16.02
N ASP A 200 -1.25 4.21 -16.83
CA ASP A 200 -0.76 5.50 -16.37
C ASP A 200 -1.74 6.12 -15.36
N PRO A 201 -1.23 6.91 -14.39
CA PRO A 201 -2.09 7.61 -13.44
C PRO A 201 -3.07 8.54 -14.16
N ALA A 202 -4.33 8.51 -13.74
CA ALA A 202 -5.36 9.41 -14.24
C ALA A 202 -5.36 10.71 -13.44
N TYR A 203 -5.48 11.84 -14.14
CA TYR A 203 -5.46 13.16 -13.50
C TYR A 203 -6.84 13.55 -12.97
N ILE A 204 -6.86 13.99 -11.71
CA ILE A 204 -8.04 14.56 -11.07
C ILE A 204 -8.03 16.07 -11.29
N LYS A 205 -9.18 16.60 -11.71
CA LYS A 205 -9.40 18.04 -11.86
C LYS A 205 -10.32 18.52 -10.74
N ASP A 206 -10.16 19.79 -10.39
CA ASP A 206 -11.06 20.50 -9.47
C ASP A 206 -11.13 19.85 -8.07
N ALA A 207 -10.29 20.28 -7.17
CA ALA A 207 -10.31 19.92 -5.76
C ALA A 207 -10.23 21.19 -4.90
N ASP A 208 -10.96 21.22 -3.78
CA ASP A 208 -10.82 22.26 -2.77
C ASP A 208 -9.60 22.00 -1.87
N ILE A 209 -9.35 20.73 -1.56
CA ILE A 209 -8.30 20.29 -0.64
C ILE A 209 -7.61 19.06 -1.26
N VAL A 210 -6.28 19.08 -1.31
CA VAL A 210 -5.45 17.99 -1.83
C VAL A 210 -4.49 17.56 -0.74
N VAL A 211 -4.51 16.26 -0.42
CA VAL A 211 -3.51 15.57 0.39
C VAL A 211 -2.72 14.68 -0.55
N MET A 212 -1.43 14.96 -0.73
CA MET A 212 -0.61 14.35 -1.76
C MET A 212 0.72 13.88 -1.19
N GLU A 213 1.20 12.73 -1.67
CA GLU A 213 2.56 12.27 -1.37
C GLU A 213 3.62 13.26 -1.86
N SER A 214 4.77 13.23 -1.22
CA SER A 214 5.93 14.02 -1.62
C SER A 214 7.26 13.27 -1.47
N THR A 215 7.22 11.95 -1.60
CA THR A 215 8.37 11.03 -1.41
C THR A 215 9.59 11.45 -2.25
N TYR A 216 9.36 11.86 -3.47
CA TYR A 216 10.38 12.39 -4.38
C TYR A 216 10.17 13.86 -4.73
N GLY A 217 9.51 14.63 -3.88
CA GLY A 217 9.16 16.03 -4.12
C GLY A 217 10.36 16.97 -4.28
N ASP A 218 11.53 16.56 -3.81
CA ASP A 218 12.80 17.33 -3.85
C ASP A 218 13.72 16.97 -5.03
N ARG A 219 13.36 15.97 -5.86
CA ARG A 219 14.25 15.47 -6.92
C ARG A 219 13.50 14.86 -8.09
N SER A 220 14.16 14.81 -9.25
CA SER A 220 13.69 14.13 -10.45
C SER A 220 14.43 12.81 -10.68
N HIS A 221 13.73 11.79 -11.13
CA HIS A 221 14.32 10.50 -11.50
C HIS A 221 15.07 10.51 -12.84
N GLY A 222 15.03 11.60 -13.60
CA GLY A 222 15.55 11.63 -14.97
C GLY A 222 14.63 10.92 -15.97
N GLY A 223 15.16 10.58 -17.15
CA GLY A 223 14.41 9.84 -18.18
C GLY A 223 14.15 8.37 -17.79
N THR A 224 13.20 7.74 -18.44
CA THR A 224 12.89 6.31 -18.25
C THR A 224 14.10 5.46 -18.69
N PRO A 225 14.73 4.69 -17.80
CA PRO A 225 15.86 3.83 -18.18
C PRO A 225 15.43 2.72 -19.13
N ASP A 226 16.33 2.28 -19.99
CA ASP A 226 16.14 1.04 -20.75
C ASP A 226 16.41 -0.18 -19.85
N TYR A 227 15.46 -0.52 -19.01
CA TYR A 227 15.58 -1.64 -18.06
C TYR A 227 15.91 -2.96 -18.73
N VAL A 228 15.35 -3.22 -19.93
CA VAL A 228 15.60 -4.46 -20.67
C VAL A 228 17.04 -4.50 -21.17
N GLY A 229 17.52 -3.40 -21.78
CA GLY A 229 18.90 -3.31 -22.28
C GLY A 229 19.93 -3.39 -21.17
N GLU A 230 19.71 -2.71 -20.06
CA GLU A 230 20.61 -2.75 -18.90
C GLU A 230 20.66 -4.15 -18.25
N LEU A 231 19.50 -4.80 -18.04
CA LEU A 231 19.45 -6.17 -17.53
C LEU A 231 20.14 -7.16 -18.48
N LYS A 232 19.95 -7.03 -19.80
CA LYS A 232 20.66 -7.85 -20.80
C LYS A 232 22.18 -7.76 -20.65
N GLN A 233 22.71 -6.54 -20.46
CA GLN A 233 24.14 -6.34 -20.25
C GLN A 233 24.64 -6.97 -18.95
N ILE A 234 23.88 -6.82 -17.85
CA ILE A 234 24.19 -7.42 -16.56
C ILE A 234 24.22 -8.95 -16.68
N PHE A 235 23.19 -9.54 -17.29
CA PHE A 235 23.10 -10.99 -17.51
C PHE A 235 24.29 -11.51 -18.35
N LYS A 236 24.56 -10.88 -19.49
CA LYS A 236 25.66 -11.23 -20.36
C LYS A 236 27.01 -11.25 -19.63
N ARG A 237 27.32 -10.19 -18.91
CA ARG A 237 28.56 -10.06 -18.14
C ARG A 237 28.66 -11.07 -17.00
N THR A 238 27.54 -11.35 -16.34
CA THR A 238 27.52 -12.24 -15.16
C THR A 238 27.58 -13.69 -15.55
N PHE A 239 26.78 -14.11 -16.53
CA PHE A 239 26.77 -15.51 -17.02
C PHE A 239 28.06 -15.90 -17.74
N ALA A 240 28.71 -14.97 -18.45
CA ALA A 240 30.04 -15.22 -19.04
C ALA A 240 31.10 -15.60 -18.01
N ARG A 241 30.88 -15.28 -16.73
CA ARG A 241 31.79 -15.65 -15.62
C ARG A 241 31.26 -16.84 -14.80
N GLY A 242 30.19 -17.50 -15.23
CA GLY A 242 29.53 -18.57 -14.47
C GLY A 242 28.84 -18.11 -13.18
N GLY A 243 28.52 -16.79 -13.07
CA GLY A 243 27.89 -16.22 -11.89
C GLY A 243 26.36 -16.21 -11.96
N ASN A 244 25.73 -15.97 -10.83
CA ASN A 244 24.27 -15.78 -10.68
C ASN A 244 23.94 -14.29 -10.47
N VAL A 245 22.75 -13.87 -10.92
CA VAL A 245 22.21 -12.54 -10.68
C VAL A 245 21.15 -12.63 -9.59
N VAL A 246 21.32 -11.88 -8.50
CA VAL A 246 20.36 -11.79 -7.41
C VAL A 246 19.75 -10.40 -7.43
N ILE A 247 18.44 -10.32 -7.48
CA ILE A 247 17.70 -9.06 -7.56
C ILE A 247 16.74 -8.97 -6.36
N PRO A 248 17.06 -8.17 -5.32
CA PRO A 248 16.14 -7.91 -4.25
C PRO A 248 14.98 -7.05 -4.75
N SER A 249 13.75 -7.46 -4.43
CA SER A 249 12.55 -6.72 -4.80
C SER A 249 11.40 -7.04 -3.86
N PHE A 250 10.46 -6.10 -3.72
CA PHE A 250 9.22 -6.36 -3.00
C PHE A 250 8.39 -7.44 -3.69
N ALA A 251 7.67 -8.24 -2.90
CA ALA A 251 6.85 -9.34 -3.39
C ALA A 251 5.77 -8.90 -4.38
N VAL A 252 5.21 -7.71 -4.20
CA VAL A 252 4.15 -7.14 -5.05
C VAL A 252 4.64 -5.87 -5.76
N GLY A 253 4.30 -5.76 -7.04
CA GLY A 253 4.66 -4.65 -7.93
C GLY A 253 6.00 -4.88 -8.63
N ARG A 254 7.12 -4.57 -8.01
CA ARG A 254 8.46 -4.63 -8.65
C ARG A 254 8.85 -6.04 -9.11
N THR A 255 8.49 -7.08 -8.37
CA THR A 255 8.77 -8.46 -8.77
C THR A 255 8.07 -8.82 -10.09
N GLN A 256 6.82 -8.44 -10.26
CA GLN A 256 6.06 -8.70 -11.48
C GLN A 256 6.63 -7.92 -12.68
N GLU A 257 7.05 -6.67 -12.48
CA GLU A 257 7.72 -5.88 -13.51
C GLU A 257 9.04 -6.56 -13.96
N LEU A 258 9.86 -7.03 -13.01
CA LEU A 258 11.10 -7.73 -13.30
C LEU A 258 10.86 -9.04 -14.06
N LEU A 259 9.87 -9.83 -13.67
CA LEU A 259 9.49 -11.05 -14.39
C LEU A 259 9.04 -10.75 -15.82
N TYR A 260 8.32 -9.65 -16.03
CA TYR A 260 7.94 -9.19 -17.37
C TYR A 260 9.17 -8.82 -18.23
N PHE A 261 10.14 -8.08 -17.66
CA PHE A 261 11.38 -7.74 -18.38
C PHE A 261 12.22 -8.97 -18.67
N ILE A 262 12.35 -9.90 -17.73
CA ILE A 262 13.08 -11.16 -17.91
C ILE A 262 12.41 -12.01 -19.00
N ARG A 263 11.08 -12.07 -19.02
CA ARG A 263 10.35 -12.75 -20.11
C ARG A 263 10.71 -12.16 -21.47
N LYS A 264 10.68 -10.85 -21.62
CA LYS A 264 11.12 -10.18 -22.87
C LYS A 264 12.55 -10.53 -23.24
N ILE A 265 13.46 -10.56 -22.28
CA ILE A 265 14.86 -10.93 -22.51
C ILE A 265 14.95 -12.38 -23.01
N LYS A 266 14.19 -13.32 -22.46
CA LYS A 266 14.15 -14.70 -22.91
C LYS A 266 13.57 -14.83 -24.32
N GLU A 267 12.46 -14.17 -24.61
CA GLU A 267 11.83 -14.14 -25.95
C GLU A 267 12.78 -13.58 -27.03
N ASP A 268 13.56 -12.54 -26.72
CA ASP A 268 14.58 -12.00 -27.61
C ASP A 268 15.77 -12.96 -27.75
N ASN A 269 16.16 -13.62 -26.65
CA ASN A 269 17.29 -14.57 -26.67
C ASN A 269 17.02 -15.83 -27.50
N GLU A 270 15.76 -16.28 -27.56
CA GLU A 270 15.34 -17.38 -28.43
C GLU A 270 15.61 -17.07 -29.91
N LYS A 271 15.58 -15.80 -30.31
CA LYS A 271 15.83 -15.35 -31.69
C LYS A 271 17.33 -15.12 -32.00
N ASP A 272 18.00 -14.49 -31.05
CA ASP A 272 19.34 -13.94 -31.29
C ASP A 272 20.46 -14.74 -30.59
N ASN A 273 20.13 -15.64 -29.67
CA ASN A 273 21.04 -16.55 -28.95
C ASN A 273 22.28 -15.86 -28.36
N TYR A 274 22.08 -14.69 -27.73
CA TYR A 274 23.17 -13.86 -27.17
C TYR A 274 23.46 -14.15 -25.68
N LEU A 275 22.61 -14.90 -24.99
CA LEU A 275 22.79 -15.39 -23.62
C LEU A 275 22.73 -16.91 -23.58
N PRO A 276 23.45 -17.57 -22.66
CA PRO A 276 23.21 -18.98 -22.37
C PRO A 276 21.76 -19.19 -21.85
N GLU A 277 21.27 -20.41 -21.94
CA GLU A 277 20.02 -20.79 -21.27
C GLU A 277 20.17 -20.58 -19.75
N PHE A 278 19.16 -20.01 -19.13
CA PHE A 278 19.15 -19.73 -17.67
C PHE A 278 17.77 -19.89 -17.07
N ASP A 279 17.77 -20.32 -15.81
CA ASP A 279 16.57 -20.44 -15.00
C ASP A 279 16.30 -19.18 -14.18
N VAL A 280 15.05 -18.98 -13.82
CA VAL A 280 14.59 -17.89 -12.94
C VAL A 280 13.93 -18.51 -11.71
N TYR A 281 14.49 -18.21 -10.56
CA TYR A 281 13.97 -18.67 -9.28
C TYR A 281 13.36 -17.50 -8.54
N LEU A 282 12.09 -17.62 -8.17
CA LEU A 282 11.41 -16.68 -7.29
C LEU A 282 11.44 -17.24 -5.88
N SER A 283 12.21 -16.61 -5.00
CA SER A 283 12.21 -16.97 -3.58
C SER A 283 11.19 -16.13 -2.84
N LEU A 284 10.32 -16.80 -2.10
CA LEU A 284 9.38 -16.18 -1.16
C LEU A 284 9.92 -16.22 0.27
N ILE A 285 11.20 -16.50 0.44
CA ILE A 285 11.85 -16.45 1.76
C ILE A 285 12.17 -14.99 2.06
N HIS A 286 11.60 -14.49 3.12
CA HIS A 286 11.95 -13.17 3.63
C HIS A 286 13.38 -13.18 4.15
N ILE A 287 14.15 -12.27 3.64
CA ILE A 287 15.55 -12.06 4.03
C ILE A 287 15.59 -11.24 5.31
#